data_4ffdb5dd813f554092a946145bc60379
#
_entry.id   4ffdb5dd813f554092a946145bc60379
#
_cell.length_a   1.000
_cell.length_b   1.000
_cell.length_c   1.000
_cell.angle_alpha   90.00
_cell.angle_beta   90.00
_cell.angle_gamma   90.00
#
_symmetry.space_group_name_H-M   'P 1'
#
loop_
_entity.id
_entity.type
_entity.pdbx_description
1 polymer ?
#
loop_
_entity_poly.entity_id
_entity_poly.type
_entity_poly.pdbx_seq_one_letter_code
_entity_poly.pdbx_strand_id
1 'polypeptide(L)'
;MSRYVKDNYEDSKADLATVFVEMMGQRTLAQGRYAFIIPPSWMFLTTFENLRRNIIDNQVIDSLLHLSRGVFGADFGASSAVIANTKNPNACGTYFRLIERTFQEFDQKHLRMLFEKTLANHDFRFFFGEYSKGVE
;
A
#
# COMPACT_ATOMS: atom_id res chain seq x y z
N MET A 1 -18.66 4.77 11.83
CA MET A 1 -18.76 4.42 10.39
C MET A 1 -20.23 4.34 10.01
N SER A 2 -20.65 4.99 8.91
CA SER A 2 -22.04 5.02 8.46
C SER A 2 -22.54 3.64 8.01
N ARG A 3 -23.89 3.41 8.05
CA ARG A 3 -24.49 2.17 7.55
C ARG A 3 -24.15 1.95 6.07
N TYR A 4 -24.19 2.99 5.27
CA TYR A 4 -23.82 2.96 3.85
C TYR A 4 -22.42 2.36 3.62
N VAL A 5 -21.41 2.79 4.39
CA VAL A 5 -20.04 2.26 4.27
C VAL A 5 -19.98 0.78 4.62
N LYS A 6 -20.67 0.37 5.70
CA LYS A 6 -20.70 -1.05 6.11
C LYS A 6 -21.36 -1.96 5.09
N ASP A 7 -22.37 -1.47 4.40
CA ASP A 7 -23.15 -2.24 3.43
C ASP A 7 -22.49 -2.31 2.05
N ASN A 8 -21.62 -1.34 1.70
CA ASN A 8 -21.02 -1.24 0.36
C ASN A 8 -19.50 -1.48 0.31
N TYR A 9 -18.81 -1.42 1.45
CA TYR A 9 -17.34 -1.54 1.54
C TYR A 9 -16.94 -2.43 2.71
N GLU A 10 -17.31 -3.71 2.63
CA GLU A 10 -17.17 -4.65 3.73
C GLU A 10 -15.70 -4.91 4.10
N ASP A 11 -14.83 -4.99 3.12
CA ASP A 11 -13.42 -5.35 3.29
C ASP A 11 -12.57 -4.22 3.85
N SER A 12 -13.08 -2.98 3.79
CA SER A 12 -12.36 -1.77 4.17
C SER A 12 -13.06 -0.92 5.25
N LYS A 13 -14.23 -1.33 5.71
CA LYS A 13 -15.12 -0.56 6.60
C LYS A 13 -14.50 -0.11 7.93
N ALA A 14 -13.36 -0.63 8.33
CA ALA A 14 -12.69 -0.28 9.58
C ALA A 14 -12.00 1.08 9.55
N ASP A 15 -11.59 1.57 8.37
CA ASP A 15 -10.91 2.85 8.19
C ASP A 15 -11.41 3.54 6.92
N LEU A 16 -11.72 4.83 7.01
CA LEU A 16 -12.23 5.60 5.86
C LEU A 16 -11.20 5.72 4.73
N ALA A 17 -9.91 5.76 5.05
CA ALA A 17 -8.87 5.79 4.02
C ALA A 17 -8.88 4.51 3.17
N THR A 18 -9.06 3.35 3.79
CA THR A 18 -9.19 2.07 3.07
C THR A 18 -10.50 1.94 2.32
N VAL A 19 -11.58 2.55 2.82
CA VAL A 19 -12.86 2.66 2.08
C VAL A 19 -12.67 3.38 0.75
N PHE A 20 -11.89 4.46 0.73
CA PHE A 20 -11.58 5.16 -0.52
C PHE A 20 -10.76 4.29 -1.49
N VAL A 21 -9.86 3.47 -0.99
CA VAL A 21 -9.09 2.51 -1.84
C VAL A 21 -10.03 1.51 -2.51
N GLU A 22 -10.91 0.88 -1.74
CA GLU A 22 -11.91 -0.06 -2.28
C GLU A 22 -12.84 0.63 -3.29
N MET A 23 -13.35 1.80 -2.96
CA MET A 23 -14.19 2.61 -3.84
C MET A 23 -13.49 2.97 -5.16
N MET A 24 -12.23 3.39 -5.11
CA MET A 24 -11.45 3.70 -6.32
C MET A 24 -11.29 2.45 -7.19
N GLY A 25 -11.00 1.29 -6.59
CA GLY A 25 -10.91 0.03 -7.33
C GLY A 25 -12.21 -0.32 -8.05
N GLN A 26 -13.35 -0.16 -7.38
CA GLN A 26 -14.69 -0.41 -7.96
C GLN A 26 -15.06 0.57 -9.08
N ARG A 27 -14.60 1.81 -9.02
CA ARG A 27 -14.95 2.88 -9.98
C ARG A 27 -13.95 3.08 -11.10
N THR A 28 -12.77 2.52 -10.99
CA THR A 28 -11.76 2.59 -12.04
C THR A 28 -12.13 1.65 -13.19
N LEU A 29 -12.09 2.16 -14.40
CA LEU A 29 -12.35 1.36 -15.60
C LEU A 29 -11.36 0.19 -15.71
N ALA A 30 -11.77 -0.87 -16.41
CA ALA A 30 -10.87 -1.96 -16.74
C ALA A 30 -9.61 -1.44 -17.44
N GLN A 31 -8.43 -1.91 -17.01
CA GLN A 31 -7.10 -1.46 -17.45
C GLN A 31 -6.75 0.00 -17.03
N GLY A 32 -7.66 0.69 -16.34
CA GLY A 32 -7.37 1.98 -15.72
C GLY A 32 -6.44 1.84 -14.50
N ARG A 33 -5.97 2.98 -14.00
CA ARG A 33 -5.13 3.04 -12.81
C ARG A 33 -5.72 4.00 -11.81
N TYR A 34 -5.49 3.70 -10.53
CA TYR A 34 -5.74 4.61 -9.43
C TYR A 34 -4.55 4.63 -8.49
N ALA A 35 -4.42 5.68 -7.73
CA ALA A 35 -3.32 5.86 -6.80
C ALA A 35 -3.82 6.46 -5.49
N PHE A 36 -3.12 6.13 -4.41
CA PHE A 36 -3.43 6.66 -3.09
C PHE A 36 -2.18 6.82 -2.23
N ILE A 37 -2.31 7.66 -1.20
CA ILE A 37 -1.36 7.79 -0.10
C ILE A 37 -2.17 7.71 1.19
N ILE A 38 -1.95 6.67 1.99
CA ILE A 38 -2.68 6.39 3.24
C ILE A 38 -1.74 5.83 4.31
N PRO A 39 -2.15 5.75 5.58
CA PRO A 39 -1.39 5.02 6.59
C PRO A 39 -1.11 3.58 6.17
N PRO A 40 0.06 3.00 6.54
CA PRO A 40 0.49 1.70 6.03
C PRO A 40 -0.22 0.50 6.67
N SER A 41 -1.10 0.71 7.64
CA SER A 41 -1.82 -0.32 8.39
C SER A 41 -2.56 -1.35 7.52
N TRP A 42 -3.08 -0.93 6.36
CA TRP A 42 -3.75 -1.82 5.43
C TRP A 42 -2.84 -2.92 4.87
N MET A 43 -1.52 -2.70 4.88
CA MET A 43 -0.54 -3.64 4.34
C MET A 43 -0.35 -4.87 5.24
N PHE A 44 -0.60 -4.77 6.54
CA PHE A 44 -0.27 -5.83 7.51
C PHE A 44 -1.34 -6.14 8.56
N LEU A 45 -2.32 -5.27 8.84
CA LEU A 45 -3.36 -5.61 9.81
C LEU A 45 -4.31 -6.67 9.25
N THR A 46 -4.66 -7.65 10.09
CA THR A 46 -5.60 -8.74 9.77
C THR A 46 -6.97 -8.21 9.33
N THR A 47 -7.41 -7.09 9.92
CA THR A 47 -8.67 -6.43 9.56
C THR A 47 -8.81 -6.12 8.07
N PHE A 48 -7.68 -5.91 7.37
CA PHE A 48 -7.64 -5.58 5.94
C PHE A 48 -7.19 -6.74 5.05
N GLU A 49 -7.22 -7.97 5.55
CA GLU A 49 -6.77 -9.14 4.81
C GLU A 49 -7.60 -9.34 3.52
N ASN A 50 -8.90 -9.22 3.60
CA ASN A 50 -9.79 -9.38 2.44
C ASN A 50 -9.55 -8.28 1.38
N LEU A 51 -9.37 -7.03 1.82
CA LEU A 51 -8.99 -5.93 0.92
C LEU A 51 -7.69 -6.25 0.16
N ARG A 52 -6.65 -6.73 0.88
CA ARG A 52 -5.38 -7.13 0.25
C ARG A 52 -5.56 -8.28 -0.71
N ARG A 53 -6.31 -9.32 -0.34
CA ARG A 53 -6.62 -10.45 -1.23
C ARG A 53 -7.31 -10.00 -2.49
N ASN A 54 -8.32 -9.14 -2.37
CA ASN A 54 -9.05 -8.61 -3.53
C ASN A 54 -8.11 -7.85 -4.48
N ILE A 55 -7.21 -7.01 -3.94
CA ILE A 55 -6.21 -6.30 -4.75
C ILE A 55 -5.27 -7.29 -5.45
N ILE A 56 -4.72 -8.27 -4.73
CA ILE A 56 -3.73 -9.23 -5.27
C ILE A 56 -4.37 -10.16 -6.30
N ASP A 57 -5.59 -10.62 -6.06
CA ASP A 57 -6.25 -11.61 -6.91
C ASP A 57 -6.84 -11.02 -8.19
N ASN A 58 -7.23 -9.75 -8.17
CA ASN A 58 -7.98 -9.11 -9.24
C ASN A 58 -7.32 -7.90 -9.89
N GLN A 59 -6.24 -7.38 -9.30
CA GLN A 59 -5.56 -6.16 -9.73
C GLN A 59 -4.04 -6.36 -9.73
N VAL A 60 -3.32 -5.36 -10.21
CA VAL A 60 -1.84 -5.34 -10.18
C VAL A 60 -1.38 -4.12 -9.41
N ILE A 61 -0.51 -4.31 -8.44
CA ILE A 61 0.19 -3.21 -7.79
C ILE A 61 1.38 -2.84 -8.66
N ASP A 62 1.24 -1.78 -9.48
CA ASP A 62 2.30 -1.29 -10.36
C ASP A 62 3.48 -0.75 -9.55
N SER A 63 3.20 0.00 -8.48
CA SER A 63 4.23 0.47 -7.55
C SER A 63 3.71 0.62 -6.13
N LEU A 64 4.59 0.42 -5.16
CA LEU A 64 4.30 0.58 -3.75
C LEU A 64 5.52 1.18 -3.04
N LEU A 65 5.29 2.24 -2.25
CA LEU A 65 6.28 2.85 -1.38
C LEU A 65 5.81 2.74 0.07
N HIS A 66 6.69 2.28 0.94
CA HIS A 66 6.49 2.33 2.38
C HIS A 66 7.41 3.39 2.99
N LEU A 67 6.82 4.43 3.56
CA LEU A 67 7.49 5.65 4.03
C LEU A 67 7.49 5.72 5.57
N SER A 68 8.49 6.41 6.12
CA SER A 68 8.64 6.65 7.54
C SER A 68 7.56 7.59 8.11
N ARG A 69 7.53 7.71 9.45
CA ARG A 69 6.71 8.69 10.16
C ARG A 69 7.16 10.10 9.84
N GLY A 70 6.24 11.04 9.89
CA GLY A 70 6.54 12.47 9.75
C GLY A 70 6.74 12.97 8.33
N VAL A 71 6.74 12.09 7.32
CA VAL A 71 6.93 12.49 5.90
C VAL A 71 5.96 13.59 5.45
N PHE A 72 4.73 13.58 5.96
CA PHE A 72 3.73 14.62 5.70
C PHE A 72 3.38 15.43 6.96
N GLY A 73 4.28 15.50 7.94
CA GLY A 73 4.04 16.17 9.22
C GLY A 73 3.10 15.42 10.18
N ALA A 74 2.65 14.22 9.82
CA ALA A 74 1.78 13.39 10.66
C ALA A 74 2.60 12.37 11.45
N ASP A 75 2.15 12.07 12.67
CA ASP A 75 2.83 11.15 13.59
C ASP A 75 2.57 9.66 13.28
N PHE A 76 2.45 9.33 12.00
CA PHE A 76 2.37 7.96 11.49
C PHE A 76 3.10 7.85 10.16
N GLY A 77 3.46 6.63 9.78
CA GLY A 77 4.05 6.34 8.48
C GLY A 77 3.02 6.47 7.35
N ALA A 78 3.48 6.45 6.13
CA ALA A 78 2.63 6.46 4.96
C ALA A 78 2.99 5.32 4.00
N SER A 79 2.01 4.86 3.26
CA SER A 79 2.19 4.02 2.08
C SER A 79 1.60 4.72 0.87
N SER A 80 2.33 4.73 -0.23
CA SER A 80 1.84 5.21 -1.52
C SER A 80 1.80 4.05 -2.50
N ALA A 81 0.68 3.89 -3.20
CA ALA A 81 0.56 2.83 -4.21
C ALA A 81 -0.09 3.34 -5.48
N VAL A 82 0.32 2.77 -6.59
CA VAL A 82 -0.36 2.85 -7.89
C VAL A 82 -0.85 1.45 -8.23
N ILE A 83 -2.15 1.33 -8.48
CA ILE A 83 -2.80 0.05 -8.76
C ILE A 83 -3.44 0.11 -10.15
N ALA A 84 -3.15 -0.89 -10.98
CA ALA A 84 -3.82 -1.11 -12.24
C ALA A 84 -5.03 -2.03 -12.05
N ASN A 85 -6.20 -1.59 -12.48
CA ASN A 85 -7.44 -2.36 -12.42
C ASN A 85 -7.48 -3.41 -13.54
N THR A 86 -6.60 -4.37 -13.46
CA THR A 86 -6.46 -5.48 -14.40
C THR A 86 -5.91 -6.70 -13.70
N LYS A 87 -6.40 -7.87 -14.06
CA LYS A 87 -5.85 -9.15 -13.57
C LYS A 87 -4.73 -9.59 -14.51
N ASN A 88 -3.50 -9.62 -13.99
CA ASN A 88 -2.35 -10.15 -14.72
C ASN A 88 -1.41 -10.89 -13.75
N PRO A 89 -1.48 -12.23 -13.67
CA PRO A 89 -0.68 -13.00 -12.72
C PRO A 89 0.83 -12.96 -13.02
N ASN A 90 1.22 -12.52 -14.21
CA ASN A 90 2.63 -12.40 -14.61
C ASN A 90 3.18 -10.98 -14.48
N ALA A 91 2.36 -10.03 -14.00
CA ALA A 91 2.81 -8.66 -13.80
C ALA A 91 3.77 -8.56 -12.60
N CYS A 92 4.81 -7.77 -12.78
CA CYS A 92 5.76 -7.41 -11.74
C CYS A 92 5.62 -5.93 -11.40
N GLY A 93 5.39 -5.62 -10.14
CA GLY A 93 5.40 -4.24 -9.64
C GLY A 93 6.79 -3.81 -9.14
N THR A 94 6.92 -2.53 -8.86
CA THR A 94 8.12 -1.95 -8.24
C THR A 94 7.81 -1.53 -6.80
N TYR A 95 8.50 -2.13 -5.84
CA TYR A 95 8.22 -1.94 -4.42
C TYR A 95 9.43 -1.35 -3.71
N PHE A 96 9.22 -0.25 -2.96
CA PHE A 96 10.25 0.44 -2.20
C PHE A 96 9.87 0.47 -0.72
N ARG A 97 10.67 -0.21 0.09
CA ARG A 97 10.64 -0.04 1.54
C ARG A 97 11.67 1.01 1.94
N LEU A 98 11.21 2.21 2.22
CA LEU A 98 12.03 3.36 2.56
C LEU A 98 12.09 3.61 4.07
N ILE A 99 12.04 2.52 4.85
CA ILE A 99 12.23 2.46 6.29
C ILE A 99 13.11 1.26 6.65
N GLU A 100 13.95 1.40 7.66
CA GLU A 100 14.79 0.31 8.19
C GLU A 100 14.23 -0.26 9.49
N ARG A 101 13.47 0.52 10.23
CA ARG A 101 12.87 0.12 11.52
C ARG A 101 11.47 0.68 11.71
N THR A 102 10.67 -0.01 12.48
CA THR A 102 9.36 0.47 12.93
C THR A 102 9.53 1.78 13.71
N PHE A 103 8.64 2.74 13.53
CA PHE A 103 8.68 4.07 14.16
C PHE A 103 9.87 4.96 13.76
N GLN A 104 10.51 4.68 12.62
CA GLN A 104 11.52 5.55 12.08
C GLN A 104 10.90 6.90 11.73
N GLU A 105 11.51 7.99 12.23
CA GLU A 105 11.12 9.35 11.89
C GLU A 105 11.67 9.76 10.53
N PHE A 106 11.02 10.73 9.90
CA PHE A 106 11.42 11.26 8.62
C PHE A 106 12.75 12.01 8.73
N ASP A 107 13.69 11.60 7.90
CA ASP A 107 14.92 12.32 7.59
C ASP A 107 15.12 12.30 6.07
N GLN A 108 15.17 13.48 5.47
CA GLN A 108 15.24 13.63 4.02
C GLN A 108 16.52 13.01 3.43
N LYS A 109 17.65 13.14 4.11
CA LYS A 109 18.93 12.58 3.64
C LYS A 109 18.92 11.07 3.72
N HIS A 110 18.39 10.53 4.81
CA HIS A 110 18.26 9.09 5.02
C HIS A 110 17.30 8.45 4.00
N LEU A 111 16.15 9.08 3.77
CA LEU A 111 15.17 8.62 2.78
C LEU A 111 15.78 8.61 1.38
N ARG A 112 16.49 9.66 1.00
CA ARG A 112 17.20 9.72 -0.28
C ARG A 112 18.24 8.62 -0.42
N MET A 113 19.04 8.38 0.62
CA MET A 113 20.03 7.30 0.65
C MET A 113 19.38 5.93 0.44
N LEU A 114 18.26 5.63 1.13
CA LEU A 114 17.54 4.38 0.96
C LEU A 114 16.98 4.22 -0.45
N PHE A 115 16.45 5.30 -1.02
CA PHE A 115 15.94 5.30 -2.38
C PHE A 115 17.04 5.02 -3.41
N GLU A 116 18.19 5.71 -3.30
CA GLU A 116 19.35 5.50 -4.16
C GLU A 116 19.92 4.09 -4.03
N LYS A 117 20.00 3.55 -2.79
CA LYS A 117 20.38 2.14 -2.55
C LYS A 117 19.40 1.17 -3.21
N THR A 118 18.10 1.42 -3.14
CA THR A 118 17.08 0.55 -3.74
C THR A 118 17.19 0.54 -5.26
N LEU A 119 17.53 1.67 -5.88
CA LEU A 119 17.78 1.75 -7.32
C LEU A 119 19.03 0.99 -7.75
N ALA A 120 20.09 1.03 -6.93
CA ALA A 120 21.37 0.39 -7.22
C ALA A 120 21.38 -1.11 -6.89
N ASN A 121 20.57 -1.57 -5.94
CA ASN A 121 20.56 -2.94 -5.44
C ASN A 121 19.15 -3.48 -5.27
N HIS A 122 18.83 -4.54 -6.03
CA HIS A 122 17.53 -5.22 -6.01
C HIS A 122 17.19 -5.85 -4.65
N ASP A 123 18.14 -6.09 -3.76
CA ASP A 123 17.95 -6.69 -2.44
C ASP A 123 17.11 -5.80 -1.48
N PHE A 124 16.98 -4.49 -1.79
CA PHE A 124 16.10 -3.57 -1.07
C PHE A 124 14.66 -3.58 -1.56
N ARG A 125 14.34 -4.36 -2.58
CA ARG A 125 12.97 -4.59 -3.03
C ARG A 125 12.35 -5.71 -2.19
N PHE A 126 11.07 -5.60 -1.88
CA PHE A 126 10.34 -6.67 -1.20
C PHE A 126 9.12 -7.08 -2.02
N PHE A 127 8.69 -8.31 -1.83
CA PHE A 127 7.47 -8.82 -2.45
C PHE A 127 6.27 -8.48 -1.55
N PHE A 128 5.23 -7.90 -2.13
CA PHE A 128 4.01 -7.54 -1.39
C PHE A 128 3.39 -8.76 -0.66
N GLY A 129 3.47 -9.94 -1.25
CA GLY A 129 3.02 -11.19 -0.64
C GLY A 129 3.69 -11.54 0.69
N GLU A 130 4.91 -11.08 0.93
CA GLU A 130 5.62 -11.27 2.21
C GLU A 130 5.08 -10.32 3.29
N TYR A 131 4.71 -9.10 2.91
CA TYR A 131 4.07 -8.15 3.82
C TYR A 131 2.65 -8.57 4.22
N SER A 132 1.92 -9.23 3.31
CA SER A 132 0.54 -9.65 3.56
C SER A 132 0.42 -10.82 4.53
N LYS A 133 1.49 -11.58 4.75
CA LYS A 133 1.49 -12.72 5.68
C LYS A 133 1.57 -12.30 7.15
N GLY A 134 1.70 -11.00 7.43
CA GLY A 134 1.96 -10.48 8.77
C GLY A 134 3.40 -10.78 9.19
N VAL A 135 4.05 -9.82 9.78
CA VAL A 135 5.23 -10.12 10.59
C VAL A 135 4.68 -10.68 11.90
N GLU A 136 4.76 -11.99 12.05
CA GLU A 136 4.58 -12.63 13.36
C GLU A 136 5.61 -12.08 14.35
#